data_e746cccec87144475cc4018bb2361dfb
#
_entry.id   e746cccec87144475cc4018bb2361dfb
#
_cell.length_a   1.000
_cell.length_b   1.000
_cell.length_c   1.000
_cell.angle_alpha   90.00
_cell.angle_beta   90.00
_cell.angle_gamma   90.00
#
_symmetry.space_group_name_H-M   'P 1'
#
loop_
_entity.id
_entity.type
_entity.pdbx_description
1 polymer ?
#
loop_
_entity_poly.entity_id
_entity_poly.type
_entity_poly.pdbx_seq_one_letter_code
_entity_poly.pdbx_strand_id
1 'polypeptide(L)'
;VIRGDELASAIATNPTLHFAQECGMQFHFVTREDFRLKHTESFREALFERFGDYYYVPEGGTNPLAIKGTEEILTPEDTIYDFITTAVGTGGTIAGLINSAAPHQRVLGFPALCGRFLEEEIKKDSNIVKVNNEYYLNMKSEIFSKTIGN
;
A
#
# COMPACT_ATOMS: atom_id res chain seq x y z
N VAL A 1 -8.74 10.95 6.58
CA VAL A 1 -7.72 11.98 6.89
C VAL A 1 -6.96 12.32 5.63
N ILE A 2 -6.74 13.60 5.34
CA ILE A 2 -6.02 14.09 4.16
C ILE A 2 -4.77 14.85 4.60
N ARG A 3 -3.63 14.49 4.04
CA ARG A 3 -2.34 15.14 4.27
C ARG A 3 -2.25 16.44 3.48
N GLY A 4 -2.08 17.56 4.17
CA GLY A 4 -1.98 18.91 3.61
C GLY A 4 -3.26 19.68 3.84
N ASP A 5 -3.26 20.53 4.84
CA ASP A 5 -4.37 21.42 5.21
C ASP A 5 -4.64 22.47 4.12
N GLU A 6 -3.61 22.80 3.31
CA GLU A 6 -3.74 23.64 2.13
C GLU A 6 -4.73 23.09 1.08
N LEU A 7 -4.97 21.79 1.07
CA LEU A 7 -5.89 21.13 0.13
C LEU A 7 -7.37 21.35 0.48
N ALA A 8 -7.68 21.87 1.66
CA ALA A 8 -9.06 22.14 2.06
C ALA A 8 -9.76 23.13 1.11
N SER A 9 -9.03 24.12 0.58
CA SER A 9 -9.55 25.06 -0.41
C SER A 9 -9.72 24.48 -1.82
N ALA A 10 -9.14 23.31 -2.08
CA ALA A 10 -9.16 22.69 -3.41
C ALA A 10 -10.32 21.70 -3.61
N ILE A 11 -11.17 21.48 -2.62
CA ILE A 11 -12.26 20.48 -2.71
C ILE A 11 -13.12 20.72 -3.96
N ALA A 12 -13.53 21.97 -4.20
CA ALA A 12 -14.40 22.30 -5.32
C ALA A 12 -13.73 22.19 -6.70
N THR A 13 -12.40 22.31 -6.76
CA THR A 13 -11.63 22.32 -8.00
C THR A 13 -10.91 20.99 -8.28
N ASN A 14 -10.76 20.13 -7.27
CA ASN A 14 -10.17 18.81 -7.42
C ASN A 14 -11.28 17.79 -7.69
N PRO A 15 -11.34 17.17 -8.89
CA PRO A 15 -12.44 16.27 -9.26
C PRO A 15 -12.62 15.10 -8.31
N THR A 16 -11.51 14.56 -7.77
CA THR A 16 -11.54 13.41 -6.85
C THR A 16 -12.13 13.80 -5.50
N LEU A 17 -11.71 14.93 -4.93
CA LEU A 17 -12.25 15.41 -3.66
C LEU A 17 -13.72 15.84 -3.80
N HIS A 18 -14.04 16.52 -4.88
CA HIS A 18 -15.42 16.92 -5.16
C HIS A 18 -16.33 15.71 -5.26
N PHE A 19 -15.98 14.70 -6.05
CA PHE A 19 -16.75 13.48 -6.19
C PHE A 19 -16.89 12.73 -4.86
N ALA A 20 -15.81 12.61 -4.09
CA ALA A 20 -15.87 11.98 -2.78
C ALA A 20 -16.81 12.72 -1.81
N GLN A 21 -16.84 14.05 -1.85
CA GLN A 21 -17.78 14.86 -1.08
C GLN A 21 -19.23 14.64 -1.51
N GLU A 22 -19.50 14.58 -2.82
CA GLU A 22 -20.83 14.25 -3.35
C GLU A 22 -21.31 12.86 -2.89
N CYS A 23 -20.38 11.91 -2.74
CA CYS A 23 -20.65 10.59 -2.17
C CYS A 23 -20.82 10.60 -0.63
N GLY A 24 -20.81 11.76 0.01
CA GLY A 24 -21.02 11.90 1.45
C GLY A 24 -19.76 11.68 2.31
N MET A 25 -18.57 11.61 1.69
CA MET A 25 -17.32 11.44 2.43
C MET A 25 -16.97 12.71 3.21
N GLN A 26 -16.65 12.55 4.49
CA GLN A 26 -16.18 13.64 5.34
C GLN A 26 -14.65 13.74 5.29
N PHE A 27 -14.13 14.96 5.18
CA PHE A 27 -12.69 15.21 5.13
C PHE A 27 -12.17 15.76 6.46
N HIS A 28 -11.02 15.26 6.85
CA HIS A 28 -10.22 15.80 7.93
C HIS A 28 -8.82 16.09 7.39
N PHE A 29 -8.58 17.37 7.13
CA PHE A 29 -7.29 17.84 6.67
C PHE A 29 -6.37 18.05 7.86
N VAL A 30 -5.13 17.61 7.73
CA VAL A 30 -4.09 17.77 8.74
C VAL A 30 -2.82 18.30 8.07
N THR A 31 -1.97 18.97 8.85
CA THR A 31 -0.68 19.43 8.33
C THR A 31 0.19 18.25 7.90
N ARG A 32 1.21 18.51 7.11
CA ARG A 32 2.18 17.48 6.70
C ARG A 32 2.99 16.95 7.88
N GLU A 33 3.25 17.80 8.89
CA GLU A 33 3.89 17.43 10.14
C GLU A 33 3.01 16.48 10.95
N ASP A 34 1.77 16.84 11.20
CA ASP A 34 0.83 15.99 11.95
C ASP A 34 0.61 14.65 11.24
N PHE A 35 0.54 14.65 9.90
CA PHE A 35 0.39 13.41 9.16
C PHE A 35 1.58 12.45 9.32
N ARG A 36 2.79 12.95 9.60
CA ARG A 36 3.94 12.09 9.91
C ARG A 36 3.74 11.32 11.22
N LEU A 37 2.92 11.84 12.13
CA LEU A 37 2.58 11.22 13.42
C LEU A 37 1.44 10.21 13.32
N LYS A 38 0.93 9.91 12.13
CA LYS A 38 -0.25 9.05 11.90
C LYS A 38 -0.18 7.64 12.53
N HIS A 39 1.01 7.17 12.85
CA HIS A 39 1.22 5.86 13.50
C HIS A 39 1.34 5.95 15.03
N THR A 40 1.33 7.16 15.60
CA THR A 40 1.41 7.35 17.04
C THR A 40 0.05 7.18 17.72
N GLU A 41 0.09 6.80 18.98
CA GLU A 41 -1.12 6.66 19.80
C GLU A 41 -1.86 8.00 19.96
N SER A 42 -1.11 9.08 20.20
CA SER A 42 -1.66 10.43 20.32
C SER A 42 -2.45 10.88 19.09
N PHE A 43 -2.00 10.52 17.90
CA PHE A 43 -2.75 10.84 16.67
C PHE A 43 -4.05 10.03 16.60
N ARG A 44 -4.04 8.77 17.02
CA ARG A 44 -5.24 7.92 17.06
C ARG A 44 -6.25 8.40 18.11
N GLU A 45 -5.76 8.82 19.27
CA GLU A 45 -6.59 9.41 20.33
C GLU A 45 -7.28 10.68 19.84
N ALA A 46 -6.57 11.59 19.19
CA ALA A 46 -7.15 12.80 18.60
C ALA A 46 -8.22 12.48 17.54
N LEU A 47 -8.04 11.43 16.76
CA LEU A 47 -9.06 10.96 15.82
C LEU A 47 -10.28 10.37 16.58
N PHE A 48 -10.05 9.62 17.64
CA PHE A 48 -11.12 9.05 18.45
C PHE A 48 -11.94 10.13 19.14
N GLU A 49 -11.30 11.14 19.72
CA GLU A 49 -11.99 12.30 20.31
C GLU A 49 -12.87 13.02 19.31
N ARG A 50 -12.44 13.08 18.04
CA ARG A 50 -13.16 13.79 16.99
C ARG A 50 -14.29 12.98 16.37
N PHE A 51 -14.08 11.68 16.13
CA PHE A 51 -14.97 10.84 15.34
C PHE A 51 -15.68 9.74 16.15
N GLY A 52 -15.30 9.53 17.41
CA GLY A 52 -15.77 8.39 18.20
C GLY A 52 -15.14 7.09 17.74
N ASP A 53 -15.85 5.99 17.89
CA ASP A 53 -15.41 4.67 17.43
C ASP A 53 -15.29 4.63 15.91
N TYR A 54 -14.13 4.19 15.42
CA TYR A 54 -13.84 4.06 13.99
C TYR A 54 -12.93 2.87 13.70
N TYR A 55 -13.02 2.34 12.51
CA TYR A 55 -12.01 1.40 12.01
C TYR A 55 -10.94 2.16 11.23
N TYR A 56 -9.69 2.08 11.69
CA TYR A 56 -8.57 2.73 11.04
C TYR A 56 -8.04 1.89 9.88
N VAL A 57 -8.24 2.38 8.65
CA VAL A 57 -7.64 1.81 7.46
C VAL A 57 -6.35 2.58 7.17
N PRO A 58 -5.17 1.95 7.25
CA PRO A 58 -3.91 2.63 6.99
C PRO A 58 -3.75 2.99 5.51
N GLU A 59 -2.76 3.81 5.20
CA GLU A 59 -2.42 4.20 3.84
C GLU A 59 -2.16 2.97 2.96
N GLY A 60 -2.79 2.93 1.78
CA GLY A 60 -2.75 1.76 0.90
C GLY A 60 -3.53 0.55 1.41
N GLY A 61 -4.21 0.65 2.54
CA GLY A 61 -4.98 -0.45 3.14
C GLY A 61 -4.11 -1.55 3.78
N THR A 62 -2.79 -1.38 3.81
CA THR A 62 -1.87 -2.43 4.25
C THR A 62 -1.94 -2.67 5.76
N ASN A 63 -2.42 -3.84 6.15
CA ASN A 63 -2.46 -4.36 7.50
C ASN A 63 -2.51 -5.90 7.45
N PRO A 64 -2.36 -6.62 8.58
CA PRO A 64 -2.34 -8.09 8.59
C PRO A 64 -3.58 -8.74 7.97
N LEU A 65 -4.77 -8.16 8.14
CA LEU A 65 -6.01 -8.67 7.55
C LEU A 65 -6.03 -8.49 6.04
N ALA A 66 -5.57 -7.34 5.54
CA ALA A 66 -5.46 -7.08 4.12
C ALA A 66 -4.44 -8.01 3.45
N ILE A 67 -3.29 -8.26 4.09
CA ILE A 67 -2.30 -9.22 3.59
C ILE A 67 -2.91 -10.62 3.50
N LYS A 68 -3.62 -11.05 4.54
CA LYS A 68 -4.34 -12.33 4.51
C LYS A 68 -5.39 -12.39 3.39
N GLY A 69 -6.11 -11.30 3.15
CA GLY A 69 -7.06 -11.21 2.04
C GLY A 69 -6.38 -11.29 0.67
N THR A 70 -5.17 -10.72 0.52
CA THR A 70 -4.43 -10.79 -0.74
C THR A 70 -3.75 -12.15 -0.98
N GLU A 71 -3.66 -13.04 0.01
CA GLU A 71 -3.28 -14.44 -0.17
C GLU A 71 -4.29 -15.22 -1.02
N GLU A 72 -5.55 -14.76 -1.09
CA GLU A 72 -6.61 -15.37 -1.87
C GLU A 72 -6.56 -15.02 -3.36
N ILE A 73 -5.65 -14.14 -3.79
CA ILE A 73 -5.50 -13.75 -5.20
C ILE A 73 -5.03 -14.91 -6.06
N LEU A 74 -4.05 -15.69 -5.56
CA LEU A 74 -3.56 -16.86 -6.27
C LEU A 74 -4.45 -18.06 -5.98
N THR A 75 -4.80 -18.75 -7.04
CA THR A 75 -5.63 -19.96 -7.03
C THR A 75 -4.81 -21.20 -7.43
N PRO A 76 -5.29 -22.42 -7.23
CA PRO A 76 -4.60 -23.62 -7.70
C PRO A 76 -4.31 -23.63 -9.20
N GLU A 77 -5.13 -22.98 -10.01
CA GLU A 77 -4.94 -22.86 -11.46
C GLU A 77 -3.69 -22.01 -11.83
N ASP A 78 -3.28 -21.10 -10.94
CA ASP A 78 -2.12 -20.23 -11.18
C ASP A 78 -0.77 -20.96 -10.98
N THR A 79 -0.77 -22.19 -10.49
CA THR A 79 0.44 -22.98 -10.31
C THR A 79 1.16 -23.37 -11.60
N ILE A 80 0.53 -23.15 -12.75
CA ILE A 80 1.15 -23.35 -14.07
C ILE A 80 2.16 -22.25 -14.45
N TYR A 81 2.17 -21.12 -13.73
CA TYR A 81 3.06 -20.00 -13.99
C TYR A 81 4.31 -20.05 -13.12
N ASP A 82 5.48 -19.79 -13.72
CA ASP A 82 6.74 -19.70 -12.98
C ASP A 82 6.94 -18.34 -12.32
N PHE A 83 6.32 -17.29 -12.88
CA PHE A 83 6.48 -15.91 -12.42
C PHE A 83 5.13 -15.26 -12.15
N ILE A 84 5.03 -14.65 -10.97
CA ILE A 84 3.91 -13.81 -10.57
C ILE A 84 4.43 -12.37 -10.47
N THR A 85 3.75 -11.43 -11.10
CA THR A 85 4.21 -10.04 -11.14
C THR A 85 3.15 -9.09 -10.59
N THR A 86 3.58 -8.06 -9.86
CA THR A 86 2.68 -7.03 -9.34
C THR A 86 3.35 -5.67 -9.21
N ALA A 87 2.57 -4.60 -9.37
CA ALA A 87 2.99 -3.26 -8.97
C ALA A 87 3.04 -3.17 -7.43
N VAL A 88 4.01 -2.43 -6.89
CA VAL A 88 4.18 -2.29 -5.45
C VAL A 88 4.03 -0.83 -5.03
N GLY A 89 2.98 -0.55 -4.26
CA GLY A 89 2.79 0.72 -3.55
C GLY A 89 3.29 0.62 -2.12
N THR A 90 2.43 0.18 -1.20
CA THR A 90 2.75 0.00 0.23
C THR A 90 3.19 -1.41 0.61
N GLY A 91 3.14 -2.36 -0.33
CA GLY A 91 3.64 -3.72 -0.14
C GLY A 91 2.61 -4.77 0.28
N GLY A 92 1.39 -4.41 0.64
CA GLY A 92 0.38 -5.37 1.14
C GLY A 92 0.05 -6.47 0.13
N THR A 93 -0.19 -6.12 -1.13
CA THR A 93 -0.53 -7.10 -2.16
C THR A 93 0.61 -8.08 -2.43
N ILE A 94 1.84 -7.58 -2.60
CA ILE A 94 2.97 -8.47 -2.85
C ILE A 94 3.26 -9.37 -1.66
N ALA A 95 3.04 -8.91 -0.43
CA ALA A 95 3.21 -9.73 0.76
C ALA A 95 2.27 -10.94 0.75
N GLY A 96 0.98 -10.73 0.42
CA GLY A 96 0.03 -11.84 0.28
C GLY A 96 0.36 -12.78 -0.87
N LEU A 97 0.77 -12.25 -2.03
CA LEU A 97 1.21 -13.08 -3.16
C LEU A 97 2.42 -13.94 -2.81
N ILE A 98 3.40 -13.41 -2.06
CA ILE A 98 4.56 -14.18 -1.59
C ILE A 98 4.12 -15.30 -0.65
N ASN A 99 3.19 -15.02 0.26
CA ASN A 99 2.70 -16.00 1.22
C ASN A 99 1.95 -17.18 0.56
N SER A 100 1.24 -16.90 -0.54
CA SER A 100 0.40 -17.89 -1.24
C SER A 100 1.05 -18.53 -2.46
N ALA A 101 2.18 -17.99 -2.95
CA ALA A 101 2.88 -18.53 -4.10
C ALA A 101 3.38 -19.97 -3.87
N ALA A 102 3.28 -20.81 -4.90
CA ALA A 102 3.82 -22.17 -4.87
C ALA A 102 5.37 -22.15 -4.78
N PRO A 103 6.00 -23.21 -4.26
CA PRO A 103 7.45 -23.22 -4.01
C PRO A 103 8.35 -22.98 -5.24
N HIS A 104 7.85 -23.27 -6.44
CA HIS A 104 8.60 -23.05 -7.69
C HIS A 104 8.36 -21.64 -8.28
N GLN A 105 7.32 -20.95 -7.83
CA GLN A 105 6.95 -19.63 -8.35
C GLN A 105 7.85 -18.53 -7.79
N ARG A 106 8.20 -17.57 -8.64
CA ARG A 106 8.94 -16.37 -8.27
C ARG A 106 8.02 -15.15 -8.33
N VAL A 107 7.92 -14.42 -7.23
CA VAL A 107 7.12 -13.20 -7.16
C VAL A 107 8.01 -11.99 -7.42
N LEU A 108 7.66 -11.21 -8.45
CA LEU A 108 8.38 -10.02 -8.87
C LEU A 108 7.56 -8.77 -8.59
N GLY A 109 8.10 -7.86 -7.78
CA GLY A 109 7.49 -6.57 -7.45
C GLY A 109 8.11 -5.43 -8.25
N PHE A 110 7.26 -4.55 -8.77
CA PHE A 110 7.66 -3.33 -9.48
C PHE A 110 7.26 -2.11 -8.66
N PRO A 111 8.17 -1.55 -7.82
CA PRO A 111 7.84 -0.44 -6.95
C PRO A 111 7.61 0.86 -7.73
N ALA A 112 6.57 1.59 -7.36
CA ALA A 112 6.27 2.91 -7.92
C ALA A 112 7.24 4.00 -7.45
N LEU A 113 7.90 3.78 -6.30
CA LEU A 113 8.85 4.72 -5.69
C LEU A 113 10.25 4.10 -5.65
N CYS A 114 11.25 4.92 -5.96
CA CYS A 114 12.65 4.53 -5.81
C CYS A 114 13.04 4.52 -4.32
N GLY A 115 13.75 3.47 -3.88
CA GLY A 115 14.27 3.38 -2.50
C GLY A 115 14.13 1.96 -1.92
N ARG A 116 14.97 1.64 -0.93
CA ARG A 116 14.97 0.32 -0.27
C ARG A 116 13.98 0.20 0.89
N PHE A 117 13.33 1.31 1.27
CA PHE A 117 12.43 1.33 2.41
C PHE A 117 11.25 0.36 2.28
N LEU A 118 10.76 0.12 1.05
CA LEU A 118 9.69 -0.85 0.81
C LEU A 118 10.10 -2.30 1.10
N GLU A 119 11.35 -2.65 0.87
CA GLU A 119 11.88 -3.97 1.25
C GLU A 119 11.80 -4.21 2.76
N GLU A 120 12.15 -3.18 3.54
CA GLU A 120 12.13 -3.25 5.00
C GLU A 120 10.69 -3.31 5.53
N GLU A 121 9.77 -2.54 4.95
CA GLU A 121 8.35 -2.56 5.31
C GLU A 121 7.71 -3.91 4.96
N ILE A 122 7.93 -4.43 3.76
CA ILE A 122 7.43 -5.75 3.35
C ILE A 122 7.96 -6.84 4.28
N LYS A 123 9.21 -6.76 4.69
CA LYS A 123 9.81 -7.71 5.65
C LYS A 123 9.25 -7.60 7.06
N LYS A 124 8.83 -6.41 7.50
CA LYS A 124 8.22 -6.20 8.82
C LYS A 124 6.78 -6.69 8.88
N ASP A 125 6.00 -6.36 7.84
CA ASP A 125 4.57 -6.63 7.77
C ASP A 125 4.26 -8.07 7.36
N SER A 126 5.21 -8.72 6.73
CA SER A 126 5.12 -10.14 6.48
C SER A 126 5.80 -10.87 7.62
N ASN A 127 5.08 -11.75 8.30
CA ASN A 127 5.68 -12.86 9.04
C ASN A 127 6.39 -13.80 8.05
N ILE A 128 7.09 -13.23 7.07
CA ILE A 128 7.82 -13.94 6.03
C ILE A 128 9.07 -14.55 6.65
N VAL A 129 8.87 -15.60 7.41
CA VAL A 129 9.92 -16.55 7.79
C VAL A 129 9.91 -17.73 6.81
N LYS A 130 9.41 -17.60 5.60
CA LYS A 130 9.59 -18.64 4.57
C LYS A 130 10.58 -18.18 3.51
N VAL A 131 11.82 -18.36 3.84
CA VAL A 131 13.05 -18.03 3.12
C VAL A 131 13.34 -18.94 1.91
N ASN A 132 12.36 -19.48 1.23
CA ASN A 132 12.64 -20.29 0.04
C ASN A 132 12.11 -19.69 -1.26
N ASN A 133 11.40 -18.57 -1.21
CA ASN A 133 10.99 -17.85 -2.41
C ASN A 133 11.85 -16.60 -2.55
N GLU A 134 12.82 -16.63 -3.47
CA GLU A 134 13.56 -15.43 -3.85
C GLU A 134 12.58 -14.42 -4.46
N TYR A 135 12.24 -13.37 -3.73
CA TYR A 135 11.52 -12.23 -4.29
C TYR A 135 12.51 -11.20 -4.78
N TYR A 136 12.39 -10.82 -6.03
CA TYR A 136 13.19 -9.76 -6.61
C TYR A 136 12.37 -8.47 -6.63
N LEU A 137 12.64 -7.57 -5.68
CA LEU A 137 12.31 -6.17 -5.87
C LEU A 137 13.31 -5.61 -6.88
N ASN A 138 12.93 -5.57 -8.15
CA ASN A 138 13.81 -5.00 -9.17
C ASN A 138 13.79 -3.48 -9.08
N MET A 139 14.73 -2.93 -8.31
CA MET A 139 14.89 -1.51 -8.02
C MET A 139 15.64 -0.73 -9.11
N LYS A 140 15.87 -1.31 -10.28
CA LYS A 140 16.51 -0.58 -11.37
C LYS A 140 15.46 0.19 -12.18
N SER A 141 15.32 1.46 -11.84
CA SER A 141 14.57 2.49 -12.58
C SER A 141 14.98 2.65 -14.07
N GLU A 142 16.03 1.98 -14.52
CA GLU A 142 16.54 2.04 -15.90
C GLU A 142 15.66 1.33 -16.93
N ILE A 143 14.81 0.38 -16.51
CA ILE A 143 13.93 -0.33 -17.46
C ILE A 143 12.69 0.52 -17.80
N PHE A 144 12.19 1.31 -16.85
CA PHE A 144 11.00 2.15 -17.07
C PHE A 144 11.27 3.38 -17.97
N SER A 145 12.49 3.92 -17.96
CA SER A 145 12.82 5.08 -18.78
C SER A 145 13.00 4.74 -20.28
N LYS A 146 13.24 3.47 -20.62
CA LYS A 146 13.42 3.05 -22.02
C LYS A 146 12.14 2.61 -22.74
N THR A 147 11.07 2.34 -22.00
CA THR A 147 9.81 1.83 -22.59
C THR A 147 8.78 2.93 -22.86
N ILE A 148 8.94 4.12 -22.29
CA ILE A 148 8.02 5.28 -22.48
C ILE A 148 8.64 6.37 -23.37
N GLY A 149 9.85 6.20 -23.85
CA GLY A 149 10.60 7.19 -24.61
C GLY A 149 10.87 6.80 -26.09
N ASN A 150 9.84 6.35 -26.81
CA ASN A 150 9.80 6.35 -28.29
C ASN A 150 8.35 6.37 -28.74
#